data_df2fafaae03818f17f8414acaa1fbb3c
#
_entry.id   df2fafaae03818f17f8414acaa1fbb3c
#
_cell.length_a   1.000
_cell.length_b   1.000
_cell.length_c   1.000
_cell.angle_alpha   90.00
_cell.angle_beta   90.00
_cell.angle_gamma   90.00
#
_symmetry.space_group_name_H-M   'P 1'
#
loop_
_entity.id
_entity.type
_entity.pdbx_description
1 polymer ?
#
loop_
_entity_poly.entity_id
_entity_poly.type
_entity_poly.pdbx_seq_one_letter_code
_entity_poly.pdbx_strand_id
1 'polypeptide(L)'
;MNIKRIGLDLAKLVFQLHGVDHHERVVLRKTLRRSQMLVFFAQLEPCLIGIEACGSSHYWARELTRLGHSVRIIPPQFVKPY
;
A
#
# COMPACT_ATOMS: atom_id res chain seq x y z
N MET A 1 -3.76 -0.32 15.59
CA MET A 1 -2.91 -1.25 14.84
C MET A 1 -1.66 -0.49 14.40
N ASN A 2 -0.50 -0.95 14.85
CA ASN A 2 0.76 -0.28 14.52
C ASN A 2 1.36 -0.89 13.28
N ILE A 3 1.20 -0.20 12.16
CA ILE A 3 1.72 -0.67 10.87
C ILE A 3 2.96 0.14 10.54
N LYS A 4 4.08 -0.55 10.33
CA LYS A 4 5.32 0.10 9.91
C LYS A 4 5.31 0.37 8.41
N ARG A 5 4.93 -0.63 7.63
CA ARG A 5 4.85 -0.47 6.18
C ARG A 5 3.81 -1.39 5.57
N ILE A 6 3.33 -1.00 4.41
CA ILE A 6 2.34 -1.76 3.64
C ILE A 6 2.87 -1.96 2.23
N GLY A 7 2.83 -3.20 1.77
CA GLY A 7 3.02 -3.51 0.36
C GLY A 7 1.68 -3.48 -0.34
N LEU A 8 1.61 -2.74 -1.43
CA LEU A 8 0.37 -2.55 -2.18
C LEU A 8 0.54 -3.11 -3.59
N ASP A 9 -0.29 -4.07 -3.92
CA ASP A 9 -0.26 -4.74 -5.21
C ASP A 9 -1.61 -4.55 -5.90
N LEU A 10 -1.57 -4.06 -7.15
CA LEU A 10 -2.78 -3.89 -7.95
C LEU A 10 -3.03 -5.16 -8.76
N ALA A 11 -4.13 -5.83 -8.48
CA ALA A 11 -4.55 -7.04 -9.17
C ALA A 11 -5.91 -6.77 -9.83
N LYS A 12 -5.91 -6.55 -11.13
CA LYS A 12 -7.10 -6.25 -11.92
C LYS A 12 -7.90 -5.09 -11.32
N LEU A 13 -9.02 -5.38 -10.69
CA LEU A 13 -9.93 -4.34 -10.17
C LEU A 13 -9.81 -4.15 -8.66
N VAL A 14 -8.88 -4.84 -8.02
CA VAL A 14 -8.72 -4.76 -6.58
C VAL A 14 -7.27 -4.53 -6.21
N PHE A 15 -7.07 -4.00 -5.02
CA PHE A 15 -5.74 -3.82 -4.43
C PHE A 15 -5.57 -4.80 -3.30
N GLN A 16 -4.43 -5.46 -3.27
CA GLN A 16 -4.08 -6.36 -2.17
C GLN A 16 -3.05 -5.67 -1.29
N LEU A 17 -3.32 -5.68 0.00
CA LEU A 17 -2.50 -5.01 1.01
C LEU A 17 -1.86 -6.04 1.92
N HIS A 18 -0.56 -5.88 2.16
CA HIS A 18 0.19 -6.65 3.14
C HIS A 18 0.92 -5.68 4.05
N GLY A 19 0.51 -5.62 5.30
CA GLY A 19 1.11 -4.71 6.26
C GLY A 19 1.88 -5.47 7.33
N VAL A 20 3.02 -4.90 7.74
CA VAL A 20 3.83 -5.46 8.81
C VAL A 20 4.06 -4.40 9.89
N ASP A 21 4.29 -4.88 11.12
CA ASP A 21 4.61 -4.02 12.26
C ASP A 21 6.13 -3.84 12.38
N HIS A 22 6.55 -3.19 13.46
CA HIS A 22 7.98 -2.94 13.71
C HIS A 22 8.78 -4.20 14.01
N HIS A 23 8.11 -5.31 14.25
CA HIS A 23 8.73 -6.61 14.47
C HIS A 23 8.66 -7.49 13.22
N GLU A 24 8.31 -6.92 12.08
CA GLU A 24 8.18 -7.61 10.79
C GLU A 24 7.11 -8.70 10.81
N ARG A 25 6.13 -8.59 11.70
CA ARG A 25 5.00 -9.50 11.76
C ARG A 25 3.90 -8.99 10.86
N VAL A 26 3.26 -9.91 10.14
CA VAL A 26 2.12 -9.55 9.30
C VAL A 26 0.94 -9.21 10.20
N VAL A 27 0.52 -7.95 10.17
CA VAL A 27 -0.60 -7.46 10.99
C VAL A 27 -1.79 -7.02 10.13
N LEU A 28 -1.61 -7.01 8.80
CA LEU A 28 -2.67 -6.60 7.90
C LEU A 28 -2.59 -7.42 6.62
N ARG A 29 -3.70 -8.06 6.28
CA ARG A 29 -3.92 -8.63 4.95
C ARG A 29 -5.32 -8.21 4.55
N LYS A 30 -5.42 -7.46 3.46
CA LYS A 30 -6.71 -6.92 3.09
C LYS A 30 -6.77 -6.73 1.58
N THR A 31 -7.97 -6.90 1.05
CA THR A 31 -8.27 -6.62 -0.34
C THR A 31 -9.22 -5.44 -0.39
N LEU A 32 -8.86 -4.41 -1.14
CA LEU A 32 -9.69 -3.21 -1.25
C LEU A 32 -10.04 -2.97 -2.71
N ARG A 33 -11.24 -2.51 -2.95
CA ARG A 33 -11.63 -1.96 -4.23
C ARG A 33 -11.12 -0.52 -4.33
N ARG A 34 -11.03 -0.03 -5.56
CA ARG A 34 -10.56 1.33 -5.82
C ARG A 34 -11.32 2.36 -4.97
N SER A 35 -12.63 2.22 -4.86
CA SER A 35 -13.46 3.16 -4.11
C SER A 35 -13.20 3.16 -2.61
N GLN A 36 -12.54 2.14 -2.09
CA GLN A 36 -12.26 2.00 -0.66
C GLN A 36 -10.87 2.47 -0.28
N MET A 37 -10.01 2.71 -1.26
CA MET A 37 -8.59 2.98 -1.02
C MET A 37 -8.36 4.23 -0.18
N LEU A 38 -8.89 5.37 -0.61
CA LEU A 38 -8.60 6.64 0.09
C LEU A 38 -9.23 6.68 1.46
N VAL A 39 -10.43 6.12 1.61
CA VAL A 39 -11.10 6.07 2.91
C VAL A 39 -10.28 5.23 3.90
N PHE A 40 -9.81 4.07 3.44
CA PHE A 40 -9.03 3.20 4.30
C PHE A 40 -7.72 3.86 4.74
N PHE A 41 -6.96 4.39 3.78
CA PHE A 41 -5.66 4.97 4.09
C PHE A 41 -5.75 6.30 4.84
N ALA A 42 -6.86 7.01 4.72
CA ALA A 42 -7.08 8.24 5.48
C ALA A 42 -7.22 7.96 6.98
N GLN A 43 -7.64 6.77 7.35
CA GLN A 43 -7.86 6.39 8.74
C GLN A 43 -6.62 5.77 9.39
N LEU A 44 -5.59 5.46 8.59
CA LEU A 44 -4.36 4.89 9.12
C LEU A 44 -3.40 5.99 9.55
N GLU A 45 -2.65 5.71 10.62
CA GLU A 45 -1.51 6.54 10.95
C GLU A 45 -0.50 6.50 9.81
N PRO A 46 0.24 7.59 9.60
CA PRO A 46 1.24 7.62 8.52
C PRO A 46 2.20 6.44 8.59
N CYS A 47 2.40 5.80 7.46
CA CYS A 47 3.31 4.66 7.35
C CYS A 47 3.99 4.67 5.98
N LEU A 48 4.93 3.77 5.79
CA LEU A 48 5.60 3.60 4.50
C LEU A 48 4.76 2.67 3.62
N ILE A 49 4.50 3.09 2.40
CA ILE A 49 3.73 2.29 1.44
C ILE A 49 4.60 2.03 0.22
N GLY A 50 4.80 0.75 -0.10
CA GLY A 50 5.47 0.34 -1.33
C GLY A 50 4.43 -0.07 -2.36
N ILE A 51 4.47 0.54 -3.53
CA ILE A 51 3.54 0.23 -4.62
C ILE A 51 4.32 -0.37 -5.77
N GLU A 52 3.88 -1.52 -6.28
CA GLU A 52 4.45 -2.09 -7.47
C GLU A 52 4.17 -1.18 -8.67
N ALA A 53 5.19 -0.90 -9.46
CA ALA A 53 5.05 0.00 -10.61
C ALA A 53 4.06 -0.56 -11.63
N CYS A 54 3.07 0.24 -11.97
CA CYS A 54 2.06 -0.09 -12.96
C CYS A 54 1.47 1.22 -13.50
N GLY A 55 0.51 1.12 -14.41
CA GLY A 55 -0.05 2.29 -15.09
C GLY A 55 -0.64 3.34 -14.16
N SER A 56 -1.19 2.94 -13.01
CA SER A 56 -1.82 3.86 -12.08
C SER A 56 -1.00 4.16 -10.84
N SER A 57 0.25 3.66 -10.74
CA SER A 57 1.03 3.79 -9.51
C SER A 57 1.33 5.25 -9.17
N HIS A 58 1.59 6.10 -10.16
CA HIS A 58 1.87 7.52 -9.88
C HIS A 58 0.65 8.24 -9.33
N TYR A 59 -0.53 7.93 -9.84
CA TYR A 59 -1.76 8.50 -9.31
C TYR A 59 -1.92 8.15 -7.82
N TRP A 60 -1.79 6.86 -7.51
CA TRP A 60 -1.96 6.41 -6.12
C TRP A 60 -0.87 6.93 -5.21
N ALA A 61 0.37 7.02 -5.72
CA ALA A 61 1.46 7.60 -4.94
C ALA A 61 1.14 9.04 -4.53
N ARG A 62 0.61 9.84 -5.46
CA ARG A 62 0.23 11.22 -5.14
C ARG A 62 -0.90 11.27 -4.10
N GLU A 63 -1.93 10.47 -4.30
CA GLU A 63 -3.09 10.49 -3.40
C GLU A 63 -2.74 10.01 -2.00
N LEU A 64 -1.95 8.96 -1.90
CA LEU A 64 -1.55 8.44 -0.60
C LEU A 64 -0.57 9.38 0.10
N THR A 65 0.28 10.06 -0.66
CA THR A 65 1.17 11.07 -0.10
C THR A 65 0.37 12.24 0.47
N ARG A 66 -0.70 12.64 -0.18
CA ARG A 66 -1.59 13.69 0.35
C ARG A 66 -2.20 13.32 1.68
N LEU A 67 -2.42 12.04 1.90
CA LEU A 67 -2.97 11.54 3.17
C LEU A 67 -1.92 11.44 4.27
N GLY A 68 -0.68 11.79 3.98
CA GLY A 68 0.39 11.82 4.98
C GLY A 68 1.31 10.63 4.97
N HIS A 69 1.11 9.68 4.06
CA HIS A 69 1.95 8.49 3.99
C HIS A 69 3.22 8.75 3.17
N SER A 70 4.27 7.99 3.46
CA SER A 70 5.49 7.98 2.66
C SER A 70 5.36 6.87 1.62
N VAL A 71 5.47 7.24 0.34
CA VAL A 71 5.18 6.28 -0.73
C VAL A 71 6.42 6.05 -1.59
N ARG A 72 6.68 4.79 -1.92
CA ARG A 72 7.75 4.37 -2.83
C ARG A 72 7.16 3.52 -3.94
N ILE A 73 7.53 3.81 -5.18
CA ILE A 73 7.14 2.99 -6.32
C ILE A 73 8.27 2.01 -6.58
N ILE A 74 7.95 0.72 -6.58
CA ILE A 74 8.92 -0.36 -6.66
C ILE A 74 8.82 -1.03 -8.02
N PRO A 75 9.92 -1.15 -8.77
CA PRO A 75 9.90 -1.87 -10.04
C PRO A 75 9.44 -3.32 -9.84
N PRO A 76 8.65 -3.88 -10.77
CA PRO A 76 8.09 -5.23 -10.58
C PRO A 76 9.13 -6.32 -10.33
N GLN A 77 10.33 -6.20 -10.93
CA GLN A 77 11.37 -7.20 -10.77
C GLN A 77 11.91 -7.29 -9.33
N PHE A 78 11.62 -6.30 -8.49
CA PHE A 78 12.07 -6.30 -7.10
C PHE A 78 10.96 -6.65 -6.12
N VAL A 79 9.76 -6.90 -6.62
CA VAL A 79 8.65 -7.34 -5.78
C VAL A 79 8.68 -8.86 -5.73
N LYS A 80 8.95 -9.40 -4.55
CA LYS A 80 8.99 -10.85 -4.40
C LYS A 80 7.58 -11.40 -4.25
N PRO A 81 7.28 -12.51 -4.88
CA PRO A 81 6.01 -13.18 -4.63
C PRO A 81 5.98 -13.71 -3.20
N TYR A 82 4.90 -13.52 -2.56
CA TYR A 82 4.71 -13.96 -1.18
C TYR A 82 3.79 -15.17 -1.12
#